data_4aa8a5ab832b12e662b36b3fe9673d5e
#
_entry.id   4aa8a5ab832b12e662b36b3fe9673d5e
#
_cell.length_a   1.000
_cell.length_b   1.000
_cell.length_c   1.000
_cell.angle_alpha   90.00
_cell.angle_beta   90.00
_cell.angle_gamma   90.00
#
_symmetry.space_group_name_H-M   'P 1'
#
loop_
_entity.id
_entity.type
_entity.pdbx_description
1 polymer ?
#
loop_
_entity_poly.entity_id
_entity_poly.type
_entity_poly.pdbx_seq_one_letter_code
_entity_poly.pdbx_strand_id
1 'polypeptide(L)'
;MKNKILLGSMTLLSAFILVACGNGEKKTNKTTAATTEVTTTADTSSEEKSVSYTDTQRIGRDDIGYVNVPKDWIITKSPGVESALEYSSKHKFPTGTLNAYTENEVPLQDRLKYVATTFYNTLKSNEHVTNNIDGEWTKVAGENAYVLKAQEKNGKYLYYIWFFQKGATVYVFSLEGTEENISTFRPMLEQSWGLDPNTPGK
;
A
#
# COMPACT_ATOMS: atom_id res chain seq x y z
N MET A 1 3.97 42.43 7.34
CA MET A 1 4.82 41.27 7.04
C MET A 1 3.92 40.06 6.95
N LYS A 2 3.70 39.49 5.75
CA LYS A 2 2.77 38.41 5.53
C LYS A 2 3.52 37.09 5.72
N ASN A 3 3.25 36.38 6.81
CA ASN A 3 3.76 35.03 7.05
C ASN A 3 3.14 34.09 6.02
N LYS A 4 3.94 33.66 5.08
CA LYS A 4 3.58 32.52 4.20
C LYS A 4 3.76 31.26 5.03
N ILE A 5 2.64 30.69 5.47
CA ILE A 5 2.59 29.34 6.02
C ILE A 5 2.92 28.41 4.85
N LEU A 6 4.14 27.86 4.86
CA LEU A 6 4.45 26.69 4.03
C LEU A 6 3.58 25.54 4.56
N LEU A 7 2.52 25.23 3.84
CA LEU A 7 1.88 23.93 3.98
C LEU A 7 2.90 22.89 3.51
N GLY A 8 3.59 22.30 4.46
CA GLY A 8 4.38 21.10 4.21
C GLY A 8 3.43 20.03 3.73
N SER A 9 3.72 19.44 2.57
CA SER A 9 3.09 18.23 2.07
C SER A 9 3.23 17.17 3.17
N MET A 10 2.16 16.95 3.92
CA MET A 10 2.08 15.86 4.89
C MET A 10 2.01 14.58 4.09
N THR A 11 3.06 13.79 4.15
CA THR A 11 3.03 12.39 3.73
C THR A 11 1.95 11.68 4.54
N LEU A 12 0.80 11.49 3.94
CA LEU A 12 -0.43 10.94 4.55
C LEU A 12 -0.29 9.50 5.03
N LEU A 13 0.77 8.83 4.66
CA LEU A 13 0.99 7.41 4.90
C LEU A 13 1.69 7.09 6.22
N SER A 14 2.29 8.08 6.88
CA SER A 14 3.04 7.84 8.13
C SER A 14 2.17 7.71 9.39
N ALA A 15 0.86 7.90 9.31
CA ALA A 15 -0.02 7.93 10.49
C ALA A 15 -0.94 6.71 10.66
N PHE A 16 -0.68 5.59 10.00
CA PHE A 16 -1.48 4.39 10.20
C PHE A 16 -1.04 3.59 11.44
N ILE A 17 -1.27 4.17 12.61
CA ILE A 17 -1.19 3.43 13.86
C ILE A 17 -2.57 2.78 14.09
N LEU A 18 -2.64 1.48 13.94
CA LEU A 18 -3.80 0.70 14.37
C LEU A 18 -3.83 0.69 15.90
N VAL A 19 -4.53 1.66 16.50
CA VAL A 19 -4.87 1.58 17.91
C VAL A 19 -6.01 0.59 18.05
N ALA A 20 -5.70 -0.65 18.41
CA ALA A 20 -6.68 -1.65 18.79
C ALA A 20 -7.23 -1.30 20.18
N CYS A 21 -8.18 -0.36 20.27
CA CYS A 21 -9.03 -0.23 21.45
C CYS A 21 -10.20 -1.18 21.29
N GLY A 22 -10.09 -2.33 21.96
CA GLY A 22 -11.22 -3.22 22.17
C GLY A 22 -12.22 -2.58 23.13
N ASN A 23 -13.46 -2.45 22.71
CA ASN A 23 -14.59 -2.62 23.60
C ASN A 23 -15.82 -3.08 22.82
N GLY A 24 -16.41 -4.18 23.26
CA GLY A 24 -17.50 -4.85 22.62
C GLY A 24 -18.84 -4.16 22.83
N GLU A 25 -19.71 -4.32 21.84
CA GLU A 25 -21.13 -4.55 22.11
C GLU A 25 -21.77 -5.31 20.95
N LYS A 26 -22.43 -6.41 21.32
CA LYS A 26 -23.27 -7.25 20.45
C LYS A 26 -24.49 -6.47 19.97
N LYS A 27 -24.74 -6.41 18.67
CA LYS A 27 -26.10 -6.42 18.14
C LYS A 27 -26.19 -7.27 16.88
N THR A 28 -26.91 -8.34 17.03
CA THR A 28 -27.38 -9.27 15.99
C THR A 28 -28.35 -8.56 15.05
N ASN A 29 -28.07 -8.55 13.75
CA ASN A 29 -29.12 -8.46 12.77
C ASN A 29 -28.82 -9.36 11.57
N LYS A 30 -29.77 -10.28 11.39
CA LYS A 30 -29.87 -11.31 10.37
C LYS A 30 -30.32 -10.65 9.07
N THR A 31 -29.58 -10.74 8.01
CA THR A 31 -30.06 -10.42 6.65
C THR A 31 -29.60 -11.47 5.66
N THR A 32 -30.55 -11.93 4.93
CA THR A 32 -30.68 -13.02 3.98
C THR A 32 -29.69 -12.94 2.83
N ALA A 33 -29.15 -14.11 2.47
CA ALA A 33 -28.29 -14.33 1.30
C ALA A 33 -29.07 -14.09 -0.01
N ALA A 34 -28.47 -13.37 -0.93
CA ALA A 34 -28.79 -13.43 -2.34
C ALA A 34 -27.56 -13.99 -3.08
N THR A 35 -27.71 -15.19 -3.58
CA THR A 35 -26.76 -15.85 -4.46
C THR A 35 -26.82 -15.17 -5.83
N THR A 36 -25.72 -14.58 -6.26
CA THR A 36 -25.54 -14.19 -7.66
C THR A 36 -24.37 -14.99 -8.22
N GLU A 37 -24.69 -15.84 -9.18
CA GLU A 37 -23.72 -16.55 -10.00
C GLU A 37 -22.89 -15.54 -10.79
N VAL A 38 -21.58 -15.55 -10.61
CA VAL A 38 -20.66 -14.78 -11.45
C VAL A 38 -20.10 -15.71 -12.51
N THR A 39 -20.54 -15.48 -13.71
CA THR A 39 -20.04 -16.08 -14.95
C THR A 39 -18.57 -15.70 -15.14
N THR A 40 -17.73 -16.71 -15.19
CA THR A 40 -16.30 -16.61 -15.54
C THR A 40 -16.18 -16.25 -17.02
N THR A 41 -15.60 -15.12 -17.34
CA THR A 41 -15.15 -14.84 -18.71
C THR A 41 -13.83 -14.08 -18.71
N ALA A 42 -12.92 -14.68 -19.51
CA ALA A 42 -11.78 -14.10 -20.19
C ALA A 42 -10.50 -13.82 -19.42
N ASP A 43 -9.64 -14.78 -19.59
CA ASP A 43 -8.20 -14.72 -19.74
C ASP A 43 -7.78 -13.49 -20.58
N THR A 44 -7.29 -12.46 -19.92
CA THR A 44 -6.52 -11.41 -20.59
C THR A 44 -5.07 -11.61 -20.19
N SER A 45 -4.35 -12.34 -20.99
CA SER A 45 -2.89 -12.39 -20.98
C SER A 45 -2.35 -10.96 -21.19
N SER A 46 -2.13 -10.24 -20.09
CA SER A 46 -1.30 -9.05 -20.11
C SER A 46 0.14 -9.52 -20.23
N GLU A 47 0.81 -9.22 -21.34
CA GLU A 47 2.25 -9.38 -21.50
C GLU A 47 2.92 -8.69 -20.31
N GLU A 48 3.52 -9.47 -19.40
CA GLU A 48 4.34 -8.94 -18.31
C GLU A 48 5.56 -8.26 -18.96
N LYS A 49 5.53 -6.92 -19.02
CA LYS A 49 6.71 -6.16 -19.40
C LYS A 49 7.82 -6.50 -18.42
N SER A 50 8.90 -7.10 -18.91
CA SER A 50 10.07 -7.39 -18.11
C SER A 50 10.65 -6.09 -17.55
N VAL A 51 10.70 -5.98 -16.22
CA VAL A 51 11.27 -4.81 -15.55
C VAL A 51 12.78 -4.97 -15.47
N SER A 52 13.52 -3.95 -15.88
CA SER A 52 14.98 -3.92 -15.70
C SER A 52 15.32 -3.42 -14.30
N TYR A 53 16.20 -4.14 -13.60
CA TYR A 53 16.71 -3.75 -12.27
C TYR A 53 18.12 -3.12 -12.30
N THR A 54 18.60 -2.69 -13.49
CA THR A 54 20.00 -2.28 -13.69
C THR A 54 20.41 -1.07 -12.85
N ASP A 55 19.52 -0.07 -12.70
CA ASP A 55 19.80 1.15 -11.94
C ASP A 55 18.93 1.26 -10.68
N THR A 56 18.74 0.13 -10.02
CA THR A 56 17.95 0.04 -8.79
C THR A 56 18.82 -0.31 -7.60
N GLN A 57 18.29 -0.02 -6.43
CA GLN A 57 18.72 -0.53 -5.14
C GLN A 57 17.59 -1.30 -4.49
N ARG A 58 17.94 -2.29 -3.68
CA ARG A 58 16.96 -3.05 -2.91
C ARG A 58 16.88 -2.49 -1.50
N ILE A 59 15.68 -2.10 -1.07
CA ILE A 59 15.40 -1.53 0.24
C ILE A 59 14.36 -2.35 0.97
N GLY A 60 14.45 -2.42 2.29
CA GLY A 60 13.51 -3.17 3.11
C GLY A 60 14.12 -3.63 4.43
N ARG A 61 13.42 -4.54 5.10
CA ARG A 61 13.83 -5.25 6.31
C ARG A 61 13.20 -6.64 6.31
N ASP A 62 13.77 -7.56 7.06
CA ASP A 62 13.30 -8.96 7.13
C ASP A 62 11.84 -9.09 7.60
N ASP A 63 11.38 -8.18 8.46
CA ASP A 63 10.03 -8.18 9.03
C ASP A 63 8.96 -7.60 8.10
N ILE A 64 9.34 -6.74 7.14
CA ILE A 64 8.41 -6.04 6.23
C ILE A 64 8.61 -6.37 4.76
N GLY A 65 9.64 -7.17 4.44
CA GLY A 65 10.04 -7.47 3.08
C GLY A 65 10.87 -6.37 2.42
N TYR A 66 11.20 -6.60 1.16
CA TYR A 66 12.10 -5.78 0.35
C TYR A 66 11.48 -5.48 -1.00
N VAL A 67 11.77 -4.30 -1.55
CA VAL A 67 11.44 -3.88 -2.92
C VAL A 67 12.64 -3.26 -3.60
N ASN A 68 12.63 -3.24 -4.93
CA ASN A 68 13.59 -2.45 -5.69
C ASN A 68 13.02 -1.05 -5.96
N VAL A 69 13.88 -0.06 -5.77
CA VAL A 69 13.61 1.35 -6.10
C VAL A 69 14.80 1.92 -6.87
N PRO A 70 14.69 3.04 -7.59
CA PRO A 70 15.82 3.70 -8.21
C PRO A 70 16.97 3.96 -7.23
N LYS A 71 18.22 3.87 -7.67
CA LYS A 71 19.42 4.05 -6.83
C LYS A 71 19.50 5.41 -6.13
N ASP A 72 18.86 6.41 -6.69
CA ASP A 72 18.86 7.77 -6.14
C ASP A 72 17.76 8.04 -5.13
N TRP A 73 16.90 7.07 -4.87
CA TRP A 73 15.90 7.18 -3.82
C TRP A 73 16.55 7.01 -2.44
N ILE A 74 15.94 7.63 -1.45
CA ILE A 74 16.42 7.65 -0.07
C ILE A 74 15.41 7.02 0.87
N ILE A 75 15.92 6.39 1.92
CA ILE A 75 15.11 5.95 3.05
C ILE A 75 14.95 7.15 3.98
N THR A 76 13.70 7.46 4.31
CA THR A 76 13.34 8.49 5.28
C THR A 76 12.81 7.84 6.55
N LYS A 77 13.02 8.50 7.68
CA LYS A 77 12.47 8.08 8.97
C LYS A 77 11.43 9.08 9.41
N SER A 78 10.18 8.63 9.53
CA SER A 78 9.16 9.46 10.18
C SER A 78 9.19 9.24 11.69
N PRO A 79 9.29 10.30 12.49
CA PRO A 79 9.23 10.19 13.94
C PRO A 79 7.92 9.52 14.39
N GLY A 80 8.02 8.49 15.23
CA GLY A 80 6.86 7.79 15.80
C GLY A 80 6.27 6.68 14.93
N VAL A 81 6.89 6.34 13.79
CA VAL A 81 6.48 5.22 12.92
C VAL A 81 7.66 4.26 12.73
N GLU A 82 8.08 3.62 13.83
CA GLU A 82 9.22 2.70 13.80
C GLU A 82 8.92 1.37 13.07
N SER A 83 7.64 0.99 12.97
CA SER A 83 7.20 -0.24 12.31
C SER A 83 7.28 -0.16 10.79
N ALA A 84 7.12 1.00 10.19
CA ALA A 84 7.17 1.20 8.75
C ALA A 84 8.54 1.71 8.28
N LEU A 85 8.87 1.42 7.02
CA LEU A 85 10.01 2.01 6.32
C LEU A 85 9.45 2.93 5.24
N GLU A 86 9.82 4.22 5.29
CA GLU A 86 9.49 5.18 4.26
C GLU A 86 10.66 5.32 3.27
N TYR A 87 10.31 5.52 1.99
CA TYR A 87 11.26 5.77 0.92
C TYR A 87 10.73 6.82 -0.03
N SER A 88 11.60 7.60 -0.60
CA SER A 88 11.22 8.66 -1.54
C SER A 88 12.33 8.98 -2.53
N SER A 89 11.96 9.61 -3.64
CA SER A 89 12.94 10.28 -4.48
C SER A 89 13.64 11.42 -3.70
N LYS A 90 14.81 11.87 -4.16
CA LYS A 90 15.51 13.03 -3.58
C LYS A 90 14.68 14.31 -3.52
N HIS A 91 13.66 14.40 -4.38
CA HIS A 91 12.76 15.55 -4.46
C HIS A 91 11.47 15.38 -3.63
N LYS A 92 11.44 14.38 -2.71
CA LYS A 92 10.32 13.99 -1.85
C LYS A 92 9.19 13.23 -2.55
N PHE A 93 9.02 13.37 -3.84
CA PHE A 93 8.03 12.65 -4.64
C PHE A 93 8.68 12.01 -5.87
N PRO A 94 8.26 10.79 -6.25
CA PRO A 94 7.29 9.94 -5.56
C PRO A 94 7.83 9.43 -4.22
N THR A 95 6.91 9.02 -3.33
CA THR A 95 7.21 8.46 -2.02
C THR A 95 6.37 7.22 -1.77
N GLY A 96 6.78 6.40 -0.83
CA GLY A 96 6.03 5.22 -0.44
C GLY A 96 6.48 4.64 0.91
N THR A 97 5.82 3.59 1.32
CA THR A 97 6.08 2.89 2.57
C THR A 97 6.11 1.39 2.39
N LEU A 98 6.84 0.69 3.24
CA LEU A 98 6.74 -0.74 3.48
C LEU A 98 6.33 -0.96 4.92
N ASN A 99 5.40 -1.88 5.16
CA ASN A 99 4.95 -2.27 6.49
C ASN A 99 4.44 -3.72 6.48
N ALA A 100 4.29 -4.30 7.68
CA ALA A 100 3.69 -5.61 7.85
C ALA A 100 2.85 -5.65 9.13
N TYR A 101 1.78 -6.47 9.12
CA TYR A 101 0.87 -6.67 10.23
C TYR A 101 0.82 -8.15 10.57
N THR A 102 1.21 -8.49 11.80
CA THR A 102 1.28 -9.86 12.31
C THR A 102 0.00 -10.26 13.05
N GLU A 103 -0.06 -11.52 13.50
CA GLU A 103 -1.20 -12.04 14.26
C GLU A 103 -1.41 -11.38 15.62
N ASN A 104 -0.35 -10.85 16.22
CA ASN A 104 -0.45 -10.14 17.50
C ASN A 104 -1.15 -8.79 17.38
N GLU A 105 -1.17 -8.22 16.18
CA GLU A 105 -1.72 -6.89 15.91
C GLU A 105 -3.13 -6.96 15.28
N VAL A 106 -3.45 -8.07 14.60
CA VAL A 106 -4.70 -8.22 13.84
C VAL A 106 -5.24 -9.65 13.94
N PRO A 107 -6.55 -9.88 14.18
CA PRO A 107 -7.16 -11.21 14.21
C PRO A 107 -6.86 -12.04 12.96
N LEU A 108 -6.69 -13.37 13.13
CA LEU A 108 -6.34 -14.31 12.06
C LEU A 108 -7.35 -14.37 10.92
N GLN A 109 -8.64 -14.34 11.28
CA GLN A 109 -9.72 -14.49 10.32
C GLN A 109 -9.89 -13.22 9.50
N ASP A 110 -9.79 -13.32 8.19
CA ASP A 110 -9.94 -12.20 7.25
C ASP A 110 -8.94 -11.05 7.48
N ARG A 111 -7.73 -11.34 7.96
CA ARG A 111 -6.71 -10.34 8.30
C ARG A 111 -6.45 -9.35 7.16
N LEU A 112 -6.25 -9.85 5.93
CA LEU A 112 -6.06 -8.99 4.77
C LEU A 112 -7.22 -8.01 4.59
N LYS A 113 -8.46 -8.52 4.66
CA LYS A 113 -9.67 -7.70 4.54
C LYS A 113 -9.75 -6.67 5.67
N TYR A 114 -9.41 -7.07 6.90
CA TYR A 114 -9.42 -6.15 8.05
C TYR A 114 -8.42 -5.00 7.84
N VAL A 115 -7.17 -5.32 7.47
CA VAL A 115 -6.13 -4.31 7.22
C VAL A 115 -6.56 -3.39 6.07
N ALA A 116 -6.96 -3.94 4.92
CA ALA A 116 -7.40 -3.15 3.77
C ALA A 116 -8.60 -2.25 4.10
N THR A 117 -9.58 -2.75 4.87
CA THR A 117 -10.74 -1.96 5.30
C THR A 117 -10.34 -0.81 6.21
N THR A 118 -9.36 -1.02 7.10
CA THR A 118 -8.85 0.03 7.97
C THR A 118 -8.21 1.16 7.16
N PHE A 119 -7.38 0.81 6.19
CA PHE A 119 -6.78 1.79 5.27
C PHE A 119 -7.83 2.51 4.43
N TYR A 120 -8.82 1.78 3.89
CA TYR A 120 -9.95 2.38 3.17
C TYR A 120 -10.69 3.43 4.01
N ASN A 121 -11.02 3.10 5.26
CA ASN A 121 -11.72 4.02 6.16
C ASN A 121 -10.87 5.25 6.51
N THR A 122 -9.56 5.06 6.67
CA THR A 122 -8.64 6.18 6.92
C THR A 122 -8.54 7.09 5.70
N LEU A 123 -8.39 6.55 4.50
CA LEU A 123 -8.41 7.34 3.27
C LEU A 123 -9.73 8.10 3.12
N LYS A 124 -10.87 7.43 3.36
CA LYS A 124 -12.21 8.02 3.26
C LYS A 124 -12.45 9.14 4.26
N SER A 125 -11.87 9.05 5.45
CA SER A 125 -11.98 10.10 6.48
C SER A 125 -11.00 11.25 6.28
N ASN A 126 -10.06 11.12 5.35
CA ASN A 126 -9.05 12.12 5.10
C ASN A 126 -9.60 13.27 4.25
N GLU A 127 -9.58 14.48 4.80
CA GLU A 127 -10.09 15.69 4.13
C GLU A 127 -9.35 16.06 2.84
N HIS A 128 -8.13 15.56 2.63
CA HIS A 128 -7.32 15.84 1.44
C HIS A 128 -7.51 14.80 0.33
N VAL A 129 -8.17 13.68 0.60
CA VAL A 129 -8.44 12.59 -0.36
C VAL A 129 -9.86 12.71 -0.91
N THR A 130 -10.03 12.37 -2.19
CA THR A 130 -11.36 12.28 -2.80
C THR A 130 -12.15 11.12 -2.19
N ASN A 131 -13.47 11.18 -2.25
CA ASN A 131 -14.32 10.06 -1.82
C ASN A 131 -14.35 8.89 -2.83
N ASN A 132 -13.74 9.07 -4.00
CA ASN A 132 -13.62 8.01 -4.99
C ASN A 132 -12.38 7.18 -4.70
N ILE A 133 -12.59 6.10 -3.94
CA ILE A 133 -11.56 5.13 -3.58
C ILE A 133 -11.93 3.82 -4.23
N ASP A 134 -11.13 3.39 -5.19
CA ASP A 134 -11.31 2.14 -5.92
C ASP A 134 -10.43 1.04 -5.36
N GLY A 135 -10.87 -0.21 -5.55
CA GLY A 135 -10.09 -1.37 -5.17
C GLY A 135 -10.15 -2.46 -6.23
N GLU A 136 -9.01 -3.09 -6.49
CA GLU A 136 -8.93 -4.20 -7.45
C GLU A 136 -8.00 -5.30 -6.96
N TRP A 137 -8.20 -6.52 -7.47
CA TRP A 137 -7.26 -7.61 -7.28
C TRP A 137 -6.16 -7.55 -8.33
N THR A 138 -4.92 -7.77 -7.89
CA THR A 138 -3.71 -7.78 -8.71
C THR A 138 -2.75 -8.85 -8.21
N LYS A 139 -1.51 -8.84 -8.70
CA LYS A 139 -0.43 -9.70 -8.22
C LYS A 139 0.78 -8.87 -7.79
N VAL A 140 1.43 -9.34 -6.72
CA VAL A 140 2.71 -8.82 -6.24
C VAL A 140 3.66 -10.00 -6.10
N ALA A 141 4.70 -10.06 -6.92
CA ALA A 141 5.66 -11.17 -6.96
C ALA A 141 4.98 -12.57 -7.02
N GLY A 142 3.90 -12.67 -7.80
CA GLY A 142 3.11 -13.90 -7.94
C GLY A 142 2.03 -14.12 -6.88
N GLU A 143 2.08 -13.44 -5.72
CA GLU A 143 1.06 -13.52 -4.68
C GLU A 143 -0.19 -12.71 -5.07
N ASN A 144 -1.38 -13.21 -4.71
CA ASN A 144 -2.61 -12.46 -4.91
C ASN A 144 -2.62 -11.25 -3.96
N ALA A 145 -2.79 -10.07 -4.52
CA ALA A 145 -2.79 -8.81 -3.80
C ALA A 145 -4.06 -8.00 -4.07
N TYR A 146 -4.52 -7.27 -3.08
CA TYR A 146 -5.58 -6.29 -3.24
C TYR A 146 -4.94 -4.89 -3.23
N VAL A 147 -5.28 -4.04 -4.19
CA VAL A 147 -4.78 -2.66 -4.25
C VAL A 147 -5.92 -1.69 -4.06
N LEU A 148 -5.74 -0.73 -3.14
CA LEU A 148 -6.57 0.46 -3.02
C LEU A 148 -5.93 1.59 -3.84
N LYS A 149 -6.79 2.30 -4.57
CA LYS A 149 -6.42 3.47 -5.37
C LYS A 149 -7.23 4.66 -4.89
N ALA A 150 -6.57 5.76 -4.60
CA ALA A 150 -7.22 7.00 -4.21
C ALA A 150 -6.52 8.18 -4.87
N GLN A 151 -7.18 9.34 -4.88
CA GLN A 151 -6.65 10.56 -5.48
C GLN A 151 -6.77 11.71 -4.49
N GLU A 152 -5.76 12.57 -4.47
CA GLU A 152 -5.81 13.83 -3.75
C GLU A 152 -6.86 14.77 -4.37
N LYS A 153 -7.58 15.55 -3.55
CA LYS A 153 -8.66 16.45 -4.04
C LYS A 153 -8.20 17.49 -5.06
N ASN A 154 -6.95 17.90 -4.99
CA ASN A 154 -6.37 18.81 -5.99
C ASN A 154 -6.05 18.10 -7.32
N GLY A 155 -6.24 16.78 -7.40
CA GLY A 155 -6.01 15.96 -8.58
C GLY A 155 -4.55 15.71 -8.94
N LYS A 156 -3.60 16.19 -8.12
CA LYS A 156 -2.17 16.15 -8.44
C LYS A 156 -1.53 14.79 -8.17
N TYR A 157 -1.88 14.17 -7.04
CA TYR A 157 -1.26 12.93 -6.59
C TYR A 157 -2.27 11.80 -6.51
N LEU A 158 -1.79 10.60 -6.80
CA LEU A 158 -2.48 9.33 -6.66
C LEU A 158 -1.82 8.53 -5.54
N TYR A 159 -2.64 7.77 -4.83
CA TYR A 159 -2.23 6.84 -3.78
C TYR A 159 -2.55 5.43 -4.23
N TYR A 160 -1.54 4.58 -4.27
CA TYR A 160 -1.68 3.14 -4.50
C TYR A 160 -1.17 2.40 -3.28
N ILE A 161 -1.98 1.53 -2.70
CA ILE A 161 -1.66 0.77 -1.50
C ILE A 161 -1.98 -0.68 -1.75
N TRP A 162 -0.96 -1.54 -1.73
CA TRP A 162 -1.10 -2.97 -1.95
C TRP A 162 -1.13 -3.72 -0.63
N PHE A 163 -2.03 -4.70 -0.55
CA PHE A 163 -2.21 -5.60 0.59
C PHE A 163 -2.16 -7.02 0.09
N PHE A 164 -1.31 -7.84 0.65
CA PHE A 164 -1.26 -9.26 0.35
C PHE A 164 -0.78 -10.05 1.56
N GLN A 165 -1.20 -11.30 1.64
CA GLN A 165 -0.92 -12.15 2.80
C GLN A 165 0.04 -13.25 2.41
N LYS A 166 1.10 -13.43 3.20
CA LYS A 166 2.00 -14.56 3.12
C LYS A 166 2.14 -15.19 4.51
N GLY A 167 1.69 -16.45 4.64
CA GLY A 167 1.55 -17.09 5.93
C GLY A 167 0.59 -16.34 6.86
N ALA A 168 1.03 -16.02 8.06
CA ALA A 168 0.25 -15.30 9.07
C ALA A 168 0.38 -13.77 8.98
N THR A 169 1.20 -13.24 8.07
CA THR A 169 1.52 -11.81 7.97
C THR A 169 0.85 -11.19 6.76
N VAL A 170 0.23 -10.02 6.94
CA VAL A 170 -0.21 -9.15 5.84
C VAL A 170 0.87 -8.11 5.60
N TYR A 171 1.42 -8.13 4.42
CA TYR A 171 2.38 -7.15 3.95
C TYR A 171 1.65 -6.01 3.23
N VAL A 172 2.13 -4.81 3.46
CA VAL A 172 1.58 -3.60 2.88
C VAL A 172 2.71 -2.77 2.31
N PHE A 173 2.59 -2.36 1.07
CA PHE A 173 3.42 -1.29 0.54
C PHE A 173 2.58 -0.27 -0.21
N SER A 174 3.12 0.92 -0.35
CA SER A 174 2.42 2.01 -1.00
C SER A 174 3.33 2.77 -1.96
N LEU A 175 2.69 3.48 -2.86
CA LEU A 175 3.30 4.47 -3.73
C LEU A 175 2.36 5.67 -3.85
N GLU A 176 2.91 6.85 -3.58
CA GLU A 176 2.27 8.14 -3.77
C GLU A 176 3.06 8.95 -4.81
N GLY A 177 2.37 9.48 -5.80
CA GLY A 177 2.99 10.25 -6.85
C GLY A 177 2.03 10.72 -7.91
N THR A 178 2.54 11.38 -8.95
CA THR A 178 1.76 11.70 -10.15
C THR A 178 1.39 10.44 -10.92
N GLU A 179 0.45 10.53 -11.84
CA GLU A 179 0.08 9.40 -12.73
C GLU A 179 1.29 8.83 -13.46
N GLU A 180 2.20 9.69 -13.93
CA GLU A 180 3.45 9.29 -14.56
C GLU A 180 4.36 8.51 -13.61
N ASN A 181 4.48 8.97 -12.36
CA ASN A 181 5.25 8.24 -11.33
C ASN A 181 4.65 6.86 -11.06
N ILE A 182 3.32 6.78 -10.90
CA ILE A 182 2.64 5.50 -10.67
C ILE A 182 2.88 4.55 -11.84
N SER A 183 2.66 4.99 -13.08
CA SER A 183 2.84 4.16 -14.27
C SER A 183 4.29 3.67 -14.44
N THR A 184 5.27 4.49 -14.03
CA THR A 184 6.69 4.17 -14.15
C THR A 184 7.16 3.18 -13.08
N PHE A 185 6.78 3.39 -11.83
CA PHE A 185 7.36 2.64 -10.69
C PHE A 185 6.52 1.47 -10.21
N ARG A 186 5.20 1.48 -10.47
CA ARG A 186 4.29 0.39 -10.08
C ARG A 186 4.78 -1.00 -10.54
N PRO A 187 5.13 -1.23 -11.83
CA PRO A 187 5.56 -2.56 -12.28
C PRO A 187 6.82 -3.04 -11.54
N MET A 188 7.76 -2.13 -11.27
CA MET A 188 8.98 -2.45 -10.55
C MET A 188 8.69 -2.87 -9.11
N LEU A 189 7.86 -2.14 -8.39
CA LEU A 189 7.48 -2.47 -7.01
C LEU A 189 6.73 -3.81 -6.96
N GLU A 190 5.71 -3.99 -7.81
CA GLU A 190 4.89 -5.21 -7.86
C GLU A 190 5.72 -6.47 -8.17
N GLN A 191 6.70 -6.38 -9.08
CA GLN A 191 7.50 -7.53 -9.47
C GLN A 191 8.69 -7.79 -8.54
N SER A 192 9.22 -6.76 -7.89
CA SER A 192 10.44 -6.89 -7.08
C SER A 192 10.21 -7.25 -5.63
N TRP A 193 8.99 -7.11 -5.11
CA TRP A 193 8.75 -7.41 -3.70
C TRP A 193 9.14 -8.85 -3.35
N GLY A 194 9.74 -9.05 -2.17
CA GLY A 194 10.11 -10.38 -1.69
C GLY A 194 10.75 -10.33 -0.31
N LEU A 195 10.97 -11.51 0.29
CA LEU A 195 11.59 -11.63 1.62
C LEU A 195 13.11 -11.81 1.54
N ASP A 196 13.64 -12.14 0.37
CA ASP A 196 15.08 -12.23 0.16
C ASP A 196 15.68 -10.83 -0.07
N PRO A 197 16.65 -10.39 0.75
CA PRO A 197 17.30 -9.09 0.58
C PRO A 197 18.12 -8.98 -0.72
N ASN A 198 18.46 -10.10 -1.36
CA ASN A 198 19.38 -10.13 -2.50
C ASN A 198 18.66 -10.40 -3.83
N THR A 199 17.49 -11.04 -3.80
CA THR A 199 16.83 -11.53 -5.01
C THR A 199 15.45 -10.88 -5.17
N PRO A 200 15.24 -10.03 -6.20
CA PRO A 200 13.92 -9.47 -6.49
C PRO A 200 12.88 -10.55 -6.74
N GLY A 201 11.67 -10.37 -6.18
CA GLY A 201 10.54 -11.25 -6.38
C GLY A 201 10.58 -12.57 -5.57
N LYS A 202 11.49 -12.69 -4.58
CA LYS A 202 11.62 -13.90 -3.74
C LYS A 202 11.68 -13.60 -2.26
#